data_4ddf9062a86ce3c25edcc4276ab05b06
#
_entry.id   4ddf9062a86ce3c25edcc4276ab05b06
#
_cell.length_a   1.000
_cell.length_b   1.000
_cell.length_c   1.000
_cell.angle_alpha   90.00
_cell.angle_beta   90.00
_cell.angle_gamma   90.00
#
_symmetry.space_group_name_H-M   'P 1'
#
loop_
_entity.id
_entity.type
_entity.pdbx_description
1 polymer ?
#
loop_
_entity_poly.entity_id
_entity_poly.type
_entity_poly.pdbx_seq_one_letter_code
_entity_poly.pdbx_strand_id
1 'polypeptide(L)'
;MPIEAMPTFWRDAELPFIEARQIEDGRKVFYGRHSHEVFSIGAVTSGQSTYLHEKSCQTISAGTVVLMNPGEVHACNPVEDQPWSYVMLYVDANWLAGIQHSHDDGDGLGFQPISATHTQSSKLFAGLIDLYAQLIDPALDALPKRKAAVAFFMLMQRTLGHSTLELKRINPRVVRAAEYINEHFMGTVRLAAICKAANLSEAYLIRAFEQQYHMTPHAYLINRRIQHAQAQLRDGASIIDIAHEAGFADQAHFQRVFKKHLAATPGQYKP
;
A
#
# COMPACT_ATOMS: atom_id res chain seq x y z
N MET A 1 -6.83 20.74 23.02
CA MET A 1 -5.66 20.34 22.19
C MET A 1 -6.22 19.71 20.94
N PRO A 2 -5.81 20.09 19.74
CA PRO A 2 -6.23 19.36 18.56
C PRO A 2 -5.71 17.92 18.70
N ILE A 3 -6.59 16.93 18.65
CA ILE A 3 -6.22 15.52 18.61
C ILE A 3 -5.50 15.33 17.27
N GLU A 4 -4.17 15.15 17.33
CA GLU A 4 -3.42 14.76 16.15
C GLU A 4 -3.92 13.36 15.77
N ALA A 5 -4.56 13.23 14.61
CA ALA A 5 -5.07 11.96 14.13
C ALA A 5 -3.92 10.97 13.97
N MET A 6 -3.81 10.06 14.91
CA MET A 6 -2.76 9.04 14.90
C MET A 6 -3.32 7.75 14.34
N PRO A 7 -2.68 7.14 13.34
CA PRO A 7 -3.05 5.81 12.89
C PRO A 7 -2.80 4.79 13.99
N THR A 8 -3.77 3.92 14.21
CA THR A 8 -3.61 2.71 15.02
C THR A 8 -3.22 1.56 14.10
N PHE A 9 -2.21 0.79 14.50
CA PHE A 9 -1.77 -0.40 13.77
C PHE A 9 -2.06 -1.64 14.59
N TRP A 10 -2.56 -2.67 13.95
CA TRP A 10 -2.68 -4.01 14.51
C TRP A 10 -1.84 -4.99 13.72
N ARG A 11 -1.06 -5.80 14.41
CA ARG A 11 -0.22 -6.88 13.90
C ARG A 11 -0.25 -8.04 14.87
N ASP A 12 -0.08 -9.24 14.35
CA ASP A 12 -0.02 -10.47 15.14
C ASP A 12 1.05 -11.39 14.55
N ALA A 13 1.99 -11.83 15.36
CA ALA A 13 3.09 -12.70 14.91
C ALA A 13 2.60 -14.07 14.39
N GLU A 14 1.44 -14.55 14.85
CA GLU A 14 0.81 -15.77 14.35
C GLU A 14 0.02 -15.55 13.05
N LEU A 15 -0.18 -14.28 12.63
CA LEU A 15 -0.87 -13.87 11.41
C LEU A 15 -0.01 -12.92 10.56
N PRO A 16 1.24 -13.30 10.22
CA PRO A 16 2.19 -12.40 9.56
C PRO A 16 1.78 -11.96 8.16
N PHE A 17 0.77 -12.60 7.59
CA PHE A 17 0.26 -12.31 6.25
C PHE A 17 -0.70 -11.12 6.19
N ILE A 18 -1.10 -10.54 7.35
CA ILE A 18 -2.08 -9.44 7.41
C ILE A 18 -1.70 -8.41 8.48
N GLU A 19 -1.75 -7.16 8.10
CA GLU A 19 -1.65 -6.00 8.99
C GLU A 19 -2.93 -5.17 8.86
N ALA A 20 -3.47 -4.67 9.95
CA ALA A 20 -4.61 -3.76 9.94
C ALA A 20 -4.22 -2.36 10.43
N ARG A 21 -4.89 -1.35 9.89
CA ARG A 21 -4.70 0.05 10.25
C ARG A 21 -6.04 0.75 10.32
N GLN A 22 -6.19 1.65 11.30
CA GLN A 22 -7.34 2.53 11.42
C GLN A 22 -6.91 3.99 11.56
N ILE A 23 -7.70 4.88 11.00
CA ILE A 23 -7.66 6.32 11.29
C ILE A 23 -9.09 6.76 11.63
N GLU A 24 -9.25 7.37 12.81
CA GLU A 24 -10.53 7.86 13.31
C GLU A 24 -10.85 9.27 12.79
N ASP A 25 -9.85 10.09 12.60
CA ASP A 25 -9.98 11.44 12.03
C ASP A 25 -8.83 11.75 11.08
N GLY A 26 -9.09 11.65 9.80
CA GLY A 26 -8.11 11.85 8.73
C GLY A 26 -7.95 13.29 8.25
N ARG A 27 -8.57 14.31 8.89
CA ARG A 27 -8.52 15.73 8.44
C ARG A 27 -7.10 16.27 8.22
N LYS A 28 -6.15 15.83 9.03
CA LYS A 28 -4.75 16.26 8.98
C LYS A 28 -3.82 15.20 8.38
N VAL A 29 -4.39 14.16 7.81
CA VAL A 29 -3.65 13.04 7.23
C VAL A 29 -3.57 13.22 5.72
N PHE A 30 -2.36 13.52 5.22
CA PHE A 30 -2.09 13.70 3.80
C PHE A 30 -1.06 12.68 3.33
N TYR A 31 -1.43 11.92 2.32
CA TYR A 31 -0.55 10.97 1.66
C TYR A 31 0.00 11.52 0.36
N GLY A 32 1.31 11.45 0.18
CA GLY A 32 1.90 11.52 -1.16
C GLY A 32 1.49 10.29 -1.99
N ARG A 33 1.64 10.38 -3.31
CA ARG A 33 1.51 9.21 -4.18
C ARG A 33 2.49 8.13 -3.76
N HIS A 34 2.00 6.94 -3.49
CA HIS A 34 2.80 5.80 -3.05
C HIS A 34 2.19 4.48 -3.54
N SER A 35 2.93 3.41 -3.43
CA SER A 35 2.47 2.05 -3.67
C SER A 35 2.94 1.11 -2.57
N HIS A 36 2.28 -0.02 -2.42
CA HIS A 36 2.66 -1.10 -1.51
C HIS A 36 3.09 -2.33 -2.30
N GLU A 37 3.94 -3.18 -1.73
CA GLU A 37 4.29 -4.49 -2.29
C GLU A 37 3.22 -5.55 -1.99
N VAL A 38 2.31 -5.25 -1.09
CA VAL A 38 1.21 -6.10 -0.64
C VAL A 38 -0.11 -5.66 -1.28
N PHE A 39 -1.08 -6.55 -1.33
CA PHE A 39 -2.46 -6.18 -1.64
C PHE A 39 -3.04 -5.33 -0.49
N SER A 40 -3.76 -4.28 -0.85
CA SER A 40 -4.39 -3.41 0.16
C SER A 40 -5.88 -3.25 -0.12
N ILE A 41 -6.68 -3.34 0.93
CA ILE A 41 -8.13 -3.14 0.87
C ILE A 41 -8.58 -2.32 2.06
N GLY A 42 -9.39 -1.29 1.83
CA GLY A 42 -9.86 -0.42 2.89
C GLY A 42 -11.31 -0.01 2.75
N ALA A 43 -11.91 0.39 3.85
CA ALA A 43 -13.28 0.90 3.90
C ALA A 43 -13.32 2.31 4.50
N VAL A 44 -13.97 3.25 3.82
CA VAL A 44 -14.28 4.56 4.38
C VAL A 44 -15.43 4.39 5.35
N THR A 45 -15.18 4.62 6.65
CA THR A 45 -16.16 4.39 7.72
C THR A 45 -16.98 5.62 8.05
N SER A 46 -16.45 6.82 7.81
CA SER A 46 -17.21 8.06 7.90
C SER A 46 -16.64 9.16 6.99
N GLY A 47 -17.45 10.17 6.68
CA GLY A 47 -17.04 11.33 5.89
C GLY A 47 -16.73 11.02 4.43
N GLN A 48 -15.85 11.84 3.86
CA GLN A 48 -15.43 11.75 2.45
C GLN A 48 -13.92 11.91 2.32
N SER A 49 -13.36 11.28 1.28
CA SER A 49 -11.96 11.38 0.92
C SER A 49 -11.81 11.48 -0.59
N THR A 50 -10.75 12.13 -1.06
CA THR A 50 -10.31 11.95 -2.44
C THR A 50 -9.57 10.63 -2.53
N TYR A 51 -9.88 9.83 -3.56
CA TYR A 51 -9.16 8.61 -3.91
C TYR A 51 -8.49 8.78 -5.27
N LEU A 52 -7.18 8.91 -5.23
CA LEU A 52 -6.35 8.89 -6.43
C LEU A 52 -5.87 7.45 -6.62
N HIS A 53 -6.14 6.91 -7.79
CA HIS A 53 -5.63 5.61 -8.23
C HIS A 53 -5.01 5.78 -9.63
N GLU A 54 -3.71 5.59 -9.73
CA GLU A 54 -2.91 5.87 -10.93
C GLU A 54 -3.15 7.29 -11.49
N LYS A 55 -3.99 7.45 -12.52
CA LYS A 55 -4.37 8.73 -13.14
C LYS A 55 -5.80 9.17 -12.81
N SER A 56 -6.60 8.26 -12.26
CA SER A 56 -7.99 8.56 -11.88
C SER A 56 -8.01 9.19 -10.49
N CYS A 57 -8.79 10.25 -10.33
CA CYS A 57 -9.04 10.87 -9.03
C CYS A 57 -10.54 11.05 -8.87
N GLN A 58 -11.09 10.56 -7.78
CA GLN A 58 -12.52 10.63 -7.49
C GLN A 58 -12.76 10.87 -5.99
N THR A 59 -13.92 11.40 -5.67
CA THR A 59 -14.38 11.50 -4.28
C THR A 59 -15.08 10.21 -3.89
N ILE A 60 -14.67 9.64 -2.76
CA ILE A 60 -15.29 8.46 -2.15
C ILE A 60 -15.87 8.83 -0.79
N SER A 61 -16.90 8.12 -0.35
CA SER A 61 -17.64 8.41 0.89
C SER A 61 -17.78 7.16 1.76
N ALA A 62 -18.30 7.36 2.97
CA ALA A 62 -18.64 6.27 3.86
C ALA A 62 -19.45 5.17 3.13
N GLY A 63 -19.09 3.91 3.38
CA GLY A 63 -19.64 2.74 2.67
C GLY A 63 -18.84 2.30 1.44
N THR A 64 -17.88 3.12 0.98
CA THR A 64 -16.99 2.73 -0.14
C THR A 64 -15.86 1.83 0.36
N VAL A 65 -15.62 0.73 -0.35
CA VAL A 65 -14.42 -0.12 -0.21
C VAL A 65 -13.48 0.19 -1.37
N VAL A 66 -12.21 0.44 -1.06
CA VAL A 66 -11.13 0.69 -2.04
C VAL A 66 -10.18 -0.49 -2.08
N LEU A 67 -9.64 -0.78 -3.27
CA LEU A 67 -8.73 -1.90 -3.49
C LEU A 67 -7.51 -1.41 -4.27
N MET A 68 -6.32 -1.87 -3.87
CA MET A 68 -5.06 -1.58 -4.54
C MET A 68 -4.25 -2.87 -4.67
N ASN A 69 -3.94 -3.25 -5.90
CA ASN A 69 -3.04 -4.37 -6.16
C ASN A 69 -1.60 -4.00 -5.82
N PRO A 70 -0.71 -4.98 -5.58
CA PRO A 70 0.70 -4.72 -5.39
C PRO A 70 1.29 -3.84 -6.50
N GLY A 71 2.01 -2.79 -6.11
CA GLY A 71 2.64 -1.84 -7.02
C GLY A 71 1.75 -0.73 -7.57
N GLU A 72 0.42 -0.77 -7.40
CA GLU A 72 -0.47 0.29 -7.86
C GLU A 72 -0.31 1.57 -7.06
N VAL A 73 -0.09 2.67 -7.79
CA VAL A 73 0.10 4.00 -7.19
C VAL A 73 -1.22 4.62 -6.82
N HIS A 74 -1.34 5.02 -5.56
CA HIS A 74 -2.55 5.61 -5.01
C HIS A 74 -2.26 6.66 -3.94
N ALA A 75 -3.31 7.39 -3.55
CA ALA A 75 -3.34 8.27 -2.38
C ALA A 75 -4.79 8.52 -1.97
N CYS A 76 -5.06 8.57 -0.66
CA CYS A 76 -6.35 9.00 -0.10
C CYS A 76 -6.13 10.24 0.75
N ASN A 77 -6.83 11.33 0.45
CA ASN A 77 -6.62 12.60 1.14
C ASN A 77 -7.96 13.23 1.53
N PRO A 78 -8.02 14.03 2.62
CA PRO A 78 -9.25 14.71 3.04
C PRO A 78 -9.78 15.62 1.94
N VAL A 79 -11.09 15.78 1.91
CA VAL A 79 -11.78 16.79 1.10
C VAL A 79 -11.95 18.04 1.97
N GLU A 80 -11.34 19.16 1.57
CA GLU A 80 -11.51 20.47 2.24
C GLU A 80 -11.39 20.44 3.78
N ASP A 81 -10.40 19.73 4.30
CA ASP A 81 -10.20 19.55 5.76
C ASP A 81 -11.42 18.94 6.50
N GLN A 82 -12.34 18.29 5.79
CA GLN A 82 -13.49 17.63 6.42
C GLN A 82 -13.07 16.36 7.17
N PRO A 83 -13.71 16.04 8.29
CA PRO A 83 -13.43 14.81 9.02
C PRO A 83 -13.81 13.58 8.18
N TRP A 84 -12.94 12.59 8.17
CA TRP A 84 -13.19 11.30 7.58
C TRP A 84 -12.42 10.22 8.34
N SER A 85 -12.93 9.01 8.28
CA SER A 85 -12.32 7.86 8.93
C SER A 85 -12.28 6.65 8.01
N TYR A 86 -11.32 5.76 8.24
CA TYR A 86 -11.20 4.54 7.47
C TYR A 86 -10.47 3.43 8.24
N VAL A 87 -10.70 2.20 7.80
CA VAL A 87 -9.90 1.02 8.12
C VAL A 87 -9.21 0.53 6.85
N MET A 88 -8.00 -0.02 6.98
CA MET A 88 -7.21 -0.57 5.88
C MET A 88 -6.57 -1.88 6.31
N LEU A 89 -6.63 -2.89 5.46
CA LEU A 89 -5.90 -4.14 5.59
C LEU A 89 -4.80 -4.21 4.53
N TYR A 90 -3.62 -4.63 4.94
CA TYR A 90 -2.47 -4.90 4.08
C TYR A 90 -2.21 -6.40 4.13
N VAL A 91 -2.24 -7.06 2.98
CA VAL A 91 -2.29 -8.52 2.88
C VAL A 91 -1.19 -9.04 1.97
N ASP A 92 -0.44 -10.03 2.42
CA ASP A 92 0.58 -10.69 1.61
C ASP A 92 -0.03 -11.27 0.32
N ALA A 93 0.56 -10.92 -0.82
CA ALA A 93 0.04 -11.29 -2.12
C ALA A 93 0.14 -12.81 -2.37
N ASN A 94 1.16 -13.49 -1.82
CA ASN A 94 1.32 -14.94 -1.99
C ASN A 94 0.27 -15.69 -1.16
N TRP A 95 0.01 -15.21 0.08
CA TRP A 95 -1.06 -15.79 0.89
C TRP A 95 -2.43 -15.62 0.22
N LEU A 96 -2.70 -14.44 -0.37
CA LEU A 96 -3.94 -14.18 -1.09
C LEU A 96 -4.04 -15.02 -2.37
N ALA A 97 -2.92 -15.24 -3.09
CA ALA A 97 -2.85 -16.16 -4.23
C ALA A 97 -3.29 -17.57 -3.84
N GLY A 98 -2.87 -18.06 -2.67
CA GLY A 98 -3.31 -19.36 -2.15
C GLY A 98 -4.82 -19.46 -1.97
N ILE A 99 -5.49 -18.35 -1.58
CA ILE A 99 -6.96 -18.30 -1.53
C ILE A 99 -7.56 -18.27 -2.94
N GLN A 100 -6.96 -17.48 -3.85
CA GLN A 100 -7.43 -17.36 -5.24
C GLN A 100 -7.43 -18.69 -5.97
N HIS A 101 -6.48 -19.55 -5.68
CA HIS A 101 -6.31 -20.86 -6.35
C HIS A 101 -6.72 -22.05 -5.48
N SER A 102 -7.45 -21.84 -4.37
CA SER A 102 -7.86 -22.92 -3.45
C SER A 102 -8.73 -24.02 -4.07
N HIS A 103 -9.19 -23.83 -5.30
CA HIS A 103 -10.01 -24.78 -6.07
C HIS A 103 -9.34 -25.27 -7.37
N ASP A 104 -8.14 -24.79 -7.68
CA ASP A 104 -7.40 -25.19 -8.89
C ASP A 104 -6.28 -26.15 -8.50
N ASP A 105 -6.19 -27.31 -9.19
CA ASP A 105 -5.11 -28.30 -9.02
C ASP A 105 -3.73 -27.80 -9.54
N GLY A 106 -3.59 -26.51 -9.79
CA GLY A 106 -2.40 -25.85 -10.34
C GLY A 106 -1.46 -25.33 -9.25
N ASP A 107 -0.47 -26.11 -8.87
CA ASP A 107 0.69 -25.61 -8.11
C ASP A 107 1.41 -24.51 -8.90
N GLY A 108 1.49 -23.30 -8.35
CA GLY A 108 2.41 -22.27 -8.84
C GLY A 108 1.80 -21.04 -9.53
N LEU A 109 0.49 -20.87 -9.50
CA LEU A 109 -0.12 -19.62 -9.97
C LEU A 109 0.10 -18.50 -8.93
N GLY A 110 0.73 -17.39 -9.36
CA GLY A 110 0.92 -16.21 -8.52
C GLY A 110 -0.36 -15.43 -8.28
N PHE A 111 -0.26 -14.36 -7.51
CA PHE A 111 -1.38 -13.45 -7.25
C PHE A 111 -2.00 -12.93 -8.56
N GLN A 112 -3.31 -13.06 -8.67
CA GLN A 112 -4.09 -12.51 -9.78
C GLN A 112 -4.65 -11.15 -9.38
N PRO A 113 -4.27 -10.06 -10.11
CA PRO A 113 -4.76 -8.74 -9.82
C PRO A 113 -6.27 -8.61 -9.94
N ILE A 114 -6.86 -7.78 -9.08
CA ILE A 114 -8.30 -7.49 -9.08
C ILE A 114 -8.52 -6.21 -9.88
N SER A 115 -9.45 -6.23 -10.84
CA SER A 115 -9.71 -5.08 -11.73
C SER A 115 -10.46 -3.95 -11.05
N ALA A 116 -11.28 -4.28 -10.04
CA ALA A 116 -12.03 -3.28 -9.29
C ALA A 116 -11.07 -2.46 -8.41
N THR A 117 -11.05 -1.14 -8.60
CA THR A 117 -10.29 -0.22 -7.75
C THR A 117 -11.10 0.26 -6.55
N HIS A 118 -12.42 0.22 -6.64
CA HIS A 118 -13.35 0.51 -5.56
C HIS A 118 -14.71 -0.16 -5.80
N THR A 119 -15.52 -0.26 -4.76
CA THR A 119 -16.89 -0.78 -4.83
C THR A 119 -17.76 -0.19 -3.72
N GLN A 120 -19.07 -0.10 -3.96
CA GLN A 120 -20.08 0.25 -2.95
C GLN A 120 -20.89 -0.97 -2.50
N SER A 121 -20.34 -2.18 -2.65
CA SER A 121 -20.96 -3.39 -2.15
C SER A 121 -21.10 -3.35 -0.63
N SER A 122 -22.33 -3.21 -0.14
CA SER A 122 -22.64 -3.23 1.30
C SER A 122 -22.18 -4.52 1.98
N LYS A 123 -22.22 -5.64 1.24
CA LYS A 123 -21.75 -6.94 1.72
C LYS A 123 -20.23 -6.96 1.95
N LEU A 124 -19.46 -6.40 1.02
CA LEU A 124 -18.00 -6.29 1.18
C LEU A 124 -17.63 -5.27 2.26
N PHE A 125 -18.34 -4.16 2.32
CA PHE A 125 -18.12 -3.16 3.36
C PHE A 125 -18.36 -3.77 4.76
N ALA A 126 -19.53 -4.37 4.99
CA ALA A 126 -19.85 -5.00 6.27
C ALA A 126 -18.87 -6.12 6.62
N GLY A 127 -18.51 -6.98 5.66
CA GLY A 127 -17.54 -8.06 5.87
C GLY A 127 -16.15 -7.55 6.23
N LEU A 128 -15.70 -6.43 5.64
CA LEU A 128 -14.40 -5.82 5.97
C LEU A 128 -14.38 -5.23 7.37
N ILE A 129 -15.47 -4.55 7.77
CA ILE A 129 -15.61 -4.00 9.12
C ILE A 129 -15.67 -5.13 10.17
N ASP A 130 -16.41 -6.20 9.90
CA ASP A 130 -16.49 -7.36 10.78
C ASP A 130 -15.14 -8.06 10.90
N LEU A 131 -14.43 -8.28 9.79
CA LEU A 131 -13.06 -8.83 9.83
C LEU A 131 -12.13 -7.94 10.66
N TYR A 132 -12.15 -6.62 10.44
CA TYR A 132 -11.33 -5.69 11.21
C TYR A 132 -11.62 -5.80 12.72
N ALA A 133 -12.90 -5.82 13.11
CA ALA A 133 -13.30 -5.97 14.50
C ALA A 133 -12.78 -7.28 15.12
N GLN A 134 -12.86 -8.38 14.39
CA GLN A 134 -12.34 -9.68 14.84
C GLN A 134 -10.80 -9.68 14.96
N LEU A 135 -10.09 -9.05 14.02
CA LEU A 135 -8.63 -8.98 14.06
C LEU A 135 -8.13 -8.26 15.33
N ILE A 136 -8.75 -7.12 15.68
CA ILE A 136 -8.33 -6.32 16.83
C ILE A 136 -8.86 -6.83 18.18
N ASP A 137 -9.78 -7.81 18.20
CA ASP A 137 -10.33 -8.35 19.43
C ASP A 137 -9.28 -9.17 20.19
N PRO A 138 -8.85 -8.72 21.40
CA PRO A 138 -7.84 -9.44 22.19
C PRO A 138 -8.39 -10.74 22.80
N ALA A 139 -9.70 -10.97 22.80
CA ALA A 139 -10.32 -12.19 23.32
C ALA A 139 -10.31 -13.32 22.28
N LEU A 140 -10.00 -13.03 21.02
CA LEU A 140 -9.92 -14.04 19.95
C LEU A 140 -8.50 -14.50 19.70
N ASP A 141 -8.31 -15.82 19.65
CA ASP A 141 -7.07 -16.47 19.26
C ASP A 141 -6.79 -16.30 17.74
N ALA A 142 -5.58 -16.63 17.32
CA ALA A 142 -5.15 -16.52 15.92
C ALA A 142 -5.97 -17.38 14.96
N LEU A 143 -6.43 -18.58 15.37
CA LEU A 143 -7.18 -19.49 14.48
C LEU A 143 -8.56 -18.96 14.05
N PRO A 144 -9.43 -18.43 14.94
CA PRO A 144 -10.65 -17.73 14.55
C PRO A 144 -10.38 -16.54 13.63
N LYS A 145 -9.39 -15.70 13.94
CA LYS A 145 -8.99 -14.55 13.11
C LYS A 145 -8.57 -14.95 11.71
N ARG A 146 -7.75 -16.03 11.60
CA ARG A 146 -7.34 -16.59 10.29
C ARG A 146 -8.55 -17.08 9.49
N LYS A 147 -9.48 -17.79 10.13
CA LYS A 147 -10.72 -18.26 9.48
C LYS A 147 -11.57 -17.11 8.96
N ALA A 148 -11.71 -16.05 9.75
CA ALA A 148 -12.42 -14.84 9.35
C ALA A 148 -11.77 -14.17 8.14
N ALA A 149 -10.43 -14.05 8.13
CA ALA A 149 -9.70 -13.51 6.99
C ALA A 149 -9.91 -14.35 5.73
N VAL A 150 -9.78 -15.67 5.79
CA VAL A 150 -10.04 -16.58 4.65
C VAL A 150 -11.48 -16.41 4.14
N ALA A 151 -12.46 -16.41 5.03
CA ALA A 151 -13.87 -16.27 4.66
C ALA A 151 -14.14 -14.93 3.96
N PHE A 152 -13.57 -13.84 4.46
CA PHE A 152 -13.72 -12.51 3.84
C PHE A 152 -13.08 -12.44 2.45
N PHE A 153 -11.85 -12.95 2.26
CA PHE A 153 -11.18 -12.88 0.96
C PHE A 153 -11.83 -13.82 -0.07
N MET A 154 -12.38 -14.95 0.35
CA MET A 154 -13.24 -15.78 -0.51
C MET A 154 -14.54 -15.06 -0.90
N LEU A 155 -15.16 -14.32 0.03
CA LEU A 155 -16.32 -13.48 -0.27
C LEU A 155 -15.97 -12.38 -1.27
N MET A 156 -14.83 -11.71 -1.10
CA MET A 156 -14.34 -10.68 -2.01
C MET A 156 -14.18 -11.22 -3.44
N GLN A 157 -13.54 -12.38 -3.61
CA GLN A 157 -13.38 -13.03 -4.92
C GLN A 157 -14.73 -13.31 -5.59
N ARG A 158 -15.67 -13.91 -4.84
CA ARG A 158 -17.01 -14.22 -5.36
C ARG A 158 -17.79 -12.97 -5.77
N THR A 159 -17.56 -11.84 -5.08
CA THR A 159 -18.30 -10.61 -5.32
C THR A 159 -17.73 -9.79 -6.48
N LEU A 160 -16.40 -9.73 -6.61
CA LEU A 160 -15.72 -8.90 -7.61
C LEU A 160 -15.38 -9.68 -8.89
N GLY A 161 -15.38 -11.01 -8.83
CA GLY A 161 -15.01 -11.87 -9.95
C GLY A 161 -13.51 -11.81 -10.27
N HIS A 162 -13.11 -12.60 -11.26
CA HIS A 162 -11.77 -12.53 -11.86
C HIS A 162 -11.82 -11.64 -13.09
N SER A 163 -10.82 -10.79 -13.25
CA SER A 163 -10.68 -9.98 -14.45
C SER A 163 -9.49 -10.46 -15.26
N THR A 164 -9.69 -10.57 -16.56
CA THR A 164 -8.58 -10.59 -17.51
C THR A 164 -8.03 -9.16 -17.59
N LEU A 165 -6.89 -8.91 -16.93
CA LEU A 165 -6.22 -7.64 -17.08
C LEU A 165 -5.77 -7.47 -18.53
N GLU A 166 -6.11 -6.33 -19.13
CA GLU A 166 -5.49 -5.93 -20.38
C GLU A 166 -3.97 -5.80 -20.18
N LEU A 167 -3.21 -6.47 -21.04
CA LEU A 167 -1.75 -6.35 -21.03
C LEU A 167 -1.37 -4.90 -21.34
N LYS A 168 -1.02 -4.12 -20.32
CA LYS A 168 -0.47 -2.77 -20.50
C LYS A 168 0.80 -2.87 -21.38
N ARG A 169 0.92 -2.00 -22.40
CA ARG A 169 2.16 -1.91 -23.19
C ARG A 169 3.31 -1.47 -22.27
N ILE A 170 4.20 -2.38 -21.97
CA ILE A 170 5.35 -2.16 -21.09
C ILE A 170 6.53 -1.73 -21.96
N ASN A 171 7.15 -0.59 -21.64
CA ASN A 171 8.39 -0.15 -22.26
C ASN A 171 9.59 -0.82 -21.57
N PRO A 172 10.32 -1.74 -22.22
CA PRO A 172 11.40 -2.49 -21.57
C PRO A 172 12.58 -1.61 -21.12
N ARG A 173 12.76 -0.43 -21.71
CA ARG A 173 13.79 0.51 -21.26
C ARG A 173 13.39 1.18 -19.94
N VAL A 174 12.10 1.46 -19.76
CA VAL A 174 11.57 2.00 -18.49
C VAL A 174 11.59 0.93 -17.41
N VAL A 175 11.38 -0.34 -17.76
CA VAL A 175 11.58 -1.47 -16.82
C VAL A 175 13.00 -1.52 -16.31
N ARG A 176 14.01 -1.43 -17.21
CA ARG A 176 15.42 -1.38 -16.79
C ARG A 176 15.76 -0.20 -15.88
N ALA A 177 15.08 0.95 -16.07
CA ALA A 177 15.23 2.08 -15.15
C ALA A 177 14.71 1.75 -13.74
N ALA A 178 13.57 1.08 -13.64
CA ALA A 178 12.99 0.65 -12.35
C ALA A 178 13.84 -0.46 -11.69
N GLU A 179 14.33 -1.42 -12.47
CA GLU A 179 15.26 -2.46 -12.01
C GLU A 179 16.54 -1.83 -11.44
N TYR A 180 17.15 -0.89 -12.16
CA TYR A 180 18.32 -0.15 -11.67
C TYR A 180 18.05 0.55 -10.32
N ILE A 181 16.89 1.20 -10.19
CA ILE A 181 16.49 1.83 -8.90
C ILE A 181 16.35 0.76 -7.82
N ASN A 182 15.69 -0.37 -8.10
CA ASN A 182 15.46 -1.44 -7.14
C ASN A 182 16.76 -2.12 -6.66
N GLU A 183 17.77 -2.19 -7.52
CA GLU A 183 19.09 -2.77 -7.17
C GLU A 183 19.96 -1.80 -6.36
N HIS A 184 19.76 -0.48 -6.52
CA HIS A 184 20.68 0.52 -5.98
C HIS A 184 20.04 1.50 -4.97
N PHE A 185 18.77 1.32 -4.59
CA PHE A 185 18.00 2.31 -3.80
C PHE A 185 18.64 2.67 -2.45
N MET A 186 19.40 1.78 -1.84
CA MET A 186 20.09 2.04 -0.56
C MET A 186 21.26 3.00 -0.72
N GLY A 187 21.83 3.12 -1.91
CA GLY A 187 22.96 3.99 -2.20
C GLY A 187 22.56 5.34 -2.81
N THR A 188 23.56 6.08 -3.30
CA THR A 188 23.34 7.33 -4.05
C THR A 188 22.90 7.03 -5.47
N VAL A 189 21.62 7.21 -5.76
CA VAL A 189 21.05 7.04 -7.11
C VAL A 189 20.89 8.41 -7.78
N ARG A 190 21.68 8.67 -8.82
CA ARG A 190 21.61 9.89 -9.65
C ARG A 190 20.77 9.64 -10.89
N LEU A 191 19.99 10.64 -11.31
CA LEU A 191 19.14 10.54 -12.51
C LEU A 191 19.95 10.16 -13.76
N ALA A 192 21.16 10.73 -13.92
CA ALA A 192 22.06 10.39 -15.02
C ALA A 192 22.44 8.89 -15.06
N ALA A 193 22.60 8.24 -13.91
CA ALA A 193 22.90 6.81 -13.83
C ALA A 193 21.69 5.96 -14.27
N ILE A 194 20.48 6.35 -13.87
CA ILE A 194 19.24 5.70 -14.31
C ILE A 194 19.07 5.87 -15.82
N CYS A 195 19.33 7.06 -16.37
CA CYS A 195 19.29 7.34 -17.81
C CYS A 195 20.27 6.43 -18.58
N LYS A 196 21.50 6.29 -18.07
CA LYS A 196 22.52 5.40 -18.66
C LYS A 196 22.08 3.95 -18.67
N ALA A 197 21.55 3.43 -17.53
CA ALA A 197 21.09 2.05 -17.42
C ALA A 197 19.92 1.75 -18.39
N ALA A 198 19.01 2.70 -18.54
CA ALA A 198 17.84 2.58 -19.42
C ALA A 198 18.14 2.90 -20.90
N ASN A 199 19.30 3.49 -21.21
CA ASN A 199 19.62 4.07 -22.52
C ASN A 199 18.53 5.05 -22.99
N LEU A 200 18.19 6.03 -22.14
CA LEU A 200 17.16 7.05 -22.37
C LEU A 200 17.71 8.44 -22.03
N SER A 201 17.23 9.47 -22.74
CA SER A 201 17.46 10.84 -22.33
C SER A 201 16.65 11.17 -21.07
N GLU A 202 17.10 12.15 -20.28
CA GLU A 202 16.48 12.55 -19.02
C GLU A 202 15.00 12.94 -19.19
N ALA A 203 14.71 13.82 -20.16
CA ALA A 203 13.35 14.28 -20.43
C ALA A 203 12.41 13.15 -20.89
N TYR A 204 12.93 12.19 -21.67
CA TYR A 204 12.14 11.04 -22.10
C TYR A 204 11.92 10.05 -20.95
N LEU A 205 12.98 9.76 -20.17
CA LEU A 205 12.88 8.87 -19.02
C LEU A 205 11.81 9.36 -18.04
N ILE A 206 11.84 10.63 -17.63
CA ILE A 206 10.87 11.16 -16.65
C ILE A 206 9.45 10.95 -17.17
N ARG A 207 9.14 11.38 -18.40
CA ARG A 207 7.79 11.24 -18.97
C ARG A 207 7.34 9.80 -19.13
N ALA A 208 8.21 8.93 -19.68
CA ALA A 208 7.88 7.53 -19.91
C ALA A 208 7.75 6.74 -18.62
N PHE A 209 8.55 7.08 -17.59
CA PHE A 209 8.48 6.48 -16.27
C PHE A 209 7.18 6.87 -15.55
N GLU A 210 6.80 8.16 -15.58
CA GLU A 210 5.50 8.61 -15.05
C GLU A 210 4.32 8.01 -15.79
N GLN A 211 4.44 7.82 -17.09
CA GLN A 211 3.38 7.16 -17.87
C GLN A 211 3.19 5.70 -17.46
N GLN A 212 4.28 4.97 -17.17
CA GLN A 212 4.26 3.54 -16.88
C GLN A 212 4.07 3.21 -15.40
N TYR A 213 4.73 3.97 -14.50
CA TYR A 213 4.74 3.72 -13.06
C TYR A 213 3.93 4.74 -12.25
N HIS A 214 3.31 5.73 -12.88
CA HIS A 214 2.50 6.80 -12.26
C HIS A 214 3.23 7.61 -11.19
N MET A 215 4.57 7.51 -11.16
CA MET A 215 5.52 8.24 -10.31
C MET A 215 6.71 8.71 -11.14
N THR A 216 7.37 9.80 -10.71
CA THR A 216 8.70 10.15 -11.23
C THR A 216 9.72 9.09 -10.77
N PRO A 217 10.89 8.92 -11.47
CA PRO A 217 11.97 8.05 -11.01
C PRO A 217 12.42 8.35 -9.57
N HIS A 218 12.46 9.63 -9.18
CA HIS A 218 12.81 10.03 -7.81
C HIS A 218 11.73 9.64 -6.79
N ALA A 219 10.46 9.87 -7.10
CA ALA A 219 9.36 9.46 -6.22
C ALA A 219 9.32 7.93 -6.03
N TYR A 220 9.58 7.17 -7.10
CA TYR A 220 9.70 5.72 -7.05
C TYR A 220 10.88 5.28 -6.15
N LEU A 221 12.06 5.91 -6.29
CA LEU A 221 13.20 5.66 -5.41
C LEU A 221 12.85 5.89 -3.93
N ILE A 222 12.20 7.02 -3.63
CA ILE A 222 11.78 7.34 -2.27
C ILE A 222 10.76 6.31 -1.76
N ASN A 223 9.80 5.90 -2.59
CA ASN A 223 8.82 4.87 -2.22
C ASN A 223 9.50 3.54 -1.87
N ARG A 224 10.48 3.09 -2.68
CA ARG A 224 11.28 1.88 -2.40
C ARG A 224 12.04 1.96 -1.07
N ARG A 225 12.64 3.11 -0.78
CA ARG A 225 13.33 3.36 0.50
C ARG A 225 12.39 3.28 1.69
N ILE A 226 11.19 3.84 1.56
CA ILE A 226 10.17 3.79 2.61
C ILE A 226 9.67 2.35 2.82
N GLN A 227 9.41 1.59 1.76
CA GLN A 227 9.02 0.18 1.86
C GLN A 227 10.09 -0.66 2.57
N HIS A 228 11.36 -0.46 2.22
CA HIS A 228 12.48 -1.11 2.90
C HIS A 228 12.52 -0.73 4.39
N ALA A 229 12.41 0.56 4.71
CA ALA A 229 12.39 1.06 6.08
C ALA A 229 11.21 0.48 6.88
N GLN A 230 10.03 0.31 6.27
CA GLN A 230 8.89 -0.33 6.93
C GLN A 230 9.19 -1.80 7.31
N ALA A 231 9.83 -2.56 6.42
CA ALA A 231 10.23 -3.94 6.71
C ALA A 231 11.22 -3.98 7.89
N GLN A 232 12.28 -3.18 7.83
CA GLN A 232 13.29 -3.10 8.90
C GLN A 232 12.70 -2.68 10.25
N LEU A 233 11.74 -1.73 10.26
CA LEU A 233 11.07 -1.31 11.49
C LEU A 233 10.22 -2.42 12.09
N ARG A 234 9.54 -3.23 11.26
CA ARG A 234 8.78 -4.41 11.73
C ARG A 234 9.70 -5.46 12.35
N ASP A 235 10.90 -5.62 11.80
CA ASP A 235 11.94 -6.53 12.31
C ASP A 235 12.67 -5.97 13.55
N GLY A 236 12.26 -4.79 14.04
CA GLY A 236 12.76 -4.20 15.28
C GLY A 236 14.03 -3.37 15.14
N ALA A 237 14.55 -3.14 13.94
CA ALA A 237 15.76 -2.36 13.69
C ALA A 237 15.68 -0.92 14.26
N SER A 238 16.83 -0.31 14.54
CA SER A 238 16.88 1.04 15.10
C SER A 238 16.55 2.10 14.04
N ILE A 239 15.83 3.16 14.43
CA ILE A 239 15.45 4.25 13.52
C ILE A 239 16.67 4.97 12.93
N ILE A 240 17.76 5.05 13.69
CA ILE A 240 19.01 5.70 13.27
C ILE A 240 19.68 4.87 12.18
N ASP A 241 19.81 3.57 12.37
CA ASP A 241 20.45 2.66 11.42
C ASP A 241 19.66 2.61 10.13
N ILE A 242 18.32 2.49 10.21
CA ILE A 242 17.42 2.52 9.05
C ILE A 242 17.57 3.81 8.24
N ALA A 243 17.65 4.98 8.89
CA ALA A 243 17.79 6.26 8.18
C ALA A 243 19.07 6.29 7.31
N HIS A 244 20.16 5.73 7.84
CA HIS A 244 21.42 5.65 7.13
C HIS A 244 21.40 4.57 6.02
N GLU A 245 20.94 3.36 6.33
CA GLU A 245 20.92 2.22 5.40
C GLU A 245 19.94 2.40 4.25
N ALA A 246 18.78 3.03 4.52
CA ALA A 246 17.79 3.32 3.48
C ALA A 246 18.20 4.51 2.56
N GLY A 247 19.42 5.05 2.70
CA GLY A 247 19.96 6.08 1.81
C GLY A 247 19.36 7.46 1.98
N PHE A 248 18.83 7.80 3.17
CA PHE A 248 18.42 9.17 3.51
C PHE A 248 19.62 10.01 3.96
N ALA A 249 19.53 11.32 3.75
CA ALA A 249 20.63 12.24 4.10
C ALA A 249 20.88 12.28 5.63
N ASP A 250 19.80 12.22 6.41
CA ASP A 250 19.81 12.22 7.86
C ASP A 250 18.49 11.67 8.43
N GLN A 251 18.46 11.43 9.74
CA GLN A 251 17.27 10.92 10.45
C GLN A 251 16.07 11.88 10.36
N ALA A 252 16.29 13.19 10.39
CA ALA A 252 15.20 14.17 10.32
C ALA A 252 14.54 14.16 8.94
N HIS A 253 15.34 14.04 7.87
CA HIS A 253 14.85 13.86 6.51
C HIS A 253 14.04 12.56 6.40
N PHE A 254 14.57 11.44 6.90
CA PHE A 254 13.85 10.16 6.94
C PHE A 254 12.51 10.29 7.64
N GLN A 255 12.46 10.84 8.85
CA GLN A 255 11.22 10.99 9.61
C GLN A 255 10.17 11.82 8.87
N ARG A 256 10.55 12.94 8.25
CA ARG A 256 9.63 13.78 7.47
C ARG A 256 9.06 13.02 6.27
N VAL A 257 9.91 12.33 5.53
CA VAL A 257 9.50 11.57 4.35
C VAL A 257 8.63 10.37 4.75
N PHE A 258 9.00 9.65 5.80
CA PHE A 258 8.23 8.53 6.32
C PHE A 258 6.83 8.98 6.77
N LYS A 259 6.74 10.07 7.56
CA LYS A 259 5.44 10.64 7.99
C LYS A 259 4.58 11.05 6.79
N LYS A 260 5.18 11.61 5.74
CA LYS A 260 4.45 11.98 4.50
C LYS A 260 3.89 10.76 3.75
N HIS A 261 4.52 9.60 3.84
CA HIS A 261 4.08 8.39 3.15
C HIS A 261 3.10 7.55 3.97
N LEU A 262 3.25 7.55 5.30
CA LEU A 262 2.46 6.69 6.17
C LEU A 262 1.54 7.43 7.14
N ALA A 263 1.58 8.77 7.18
CA ALA A 263 0.91 9.61 8.18
C ALA A 263 1.27 9.23 9.64
N ALA A 264 2.33 8.47 9.83
CA ALA A 264 2.87 8.05 11.11
C ALA A 264 4.39 8.30 11.13
N THR A 265 4.95 8.63 12.28
CA THR A 265 6.39 8.65 12.45
C THR A 265 6.95 7.21 12.48
N PRO A 266 8.25 7.00 12.19
CA PRO A 266 8.88 5.69 12.35
C PRO A 266 8.69 5.07 13.74
N GLY A 267 8.71 5.92 14.80
CA GLY A 267 8.49 5.45 16.18
C GLY A 267 7.06 5.02 16.47
N GLN A 268 6.06 5.60 15.80
CA GLN A 268 4.66 5.19 15.88
C GLN A 268 4.37 3.93 15.06
N TYR A 269 5.16 3.70 14.01
CA TYR A 269 5.00 2.54 13.12
C TYR A 269 5.68 1.29 13.67
N LYS A 270 6.79 1.47 14.40
CA LYS A 270 7.52 0.36 15.04
C LYS A 270 6.62 -0.35 16.04
N PRO A 271 6.62 -1.71 16.13
CA PRO A 271 5.88 -2.48 17.12
C PRO A 271 6.16 -2.07 18.56
#